data_d89646a6705fa8c6b438e091a4f96ee4
#
_entry.id   d89646a6705fa8c6b438e091a4f96ee4
#
_cell.length_a   1.000
_cell.length_b   1.000
_cell.length_c   1.000
_cell.angle_alpha   90.00
_cell.angle_beta   90.00
_cell.angle_gamma   90.00
#
_symmetry.space_group_name_H-M   'P 1'
#
loop_
_entity.id
_entity.type
_entity.pdbx_description
1 polymer ?
#
loop_
_entity_poly.entity_id
_entity_poly.type
_entity_poly.pdbx_seq_one_letter_code
_entity_poly.pdbx_strand_id
1 'polypeptide(L)'
;MNNISAVRYILAFSVIIAHVGELMGFTNAFVFRHWPIPSYAAVGGFFALSGYLVFGSYERNPVLIDYLRRRARRILPPYVIVVMLSAIGLSAISSLSLIDYFTSSEWWRYVVANLSFLNFLAPSLPGVFEGHLHTAVNGSLWTMKIEVMLYLTIPISVWLCTRLRCKTSRMSLIIYVLSVGYRLLFTWLYIRTGQEIYAILSRQFFGQLAFFFTGVWLYASYQTFQRYRHSIALVALALFLFSAHIPYYTIVFEPVVISLLTLYACTVGRWGSWVPTKSNVSYEMYLIHFPLIQLGIHFGLPALGYLPCLLIITATSALSAYLIKIPDSVTHNS
;
A
#
# COMPACT_ATOMS: atom_id res chain seq x y z
N MET A 1 -17.81 9.48 -6.44
CA MET A 1 -17.29 8.75 -5.25
C MET A 1 -16.94 9.80 -4.18
N ASN A 2 -17.81 9.96 -3.21
CA ASN A 2 -17.73 11.08 -2.26
C ASN A 2 -16.78 10.83 -1.07
N ASN A 3 -16.44 9.57 -0.79
CA ASN A 3 -15.73 9.20 0.45
C ASN A 3 -14.30 8.67 0.22
N ILE A 4 -13.74 8.82 -0.99
CA ILE A 4 -12.41 8.26 -1.33
C ILE A 4 -11.33 8.70 -0.36
N SER A 5 -11.29 10.00 -0.02
CA SER A 5 -10.29 10.54 0.89
C SER A 5 -10.38 9.94 2.28
N ALA A 6 -11.60 9.83 2.82
CA ALA A 6 -11.83 9.24 4.13
C ALA A 6 -11.43 7.74 4.15
N VAL A 7 -11.82 6.99 3.12
CA VAL A 7 -11.45 5.57 2.99
C VAL A 7 -9.91 5.40 2.93
N ARG A 8 -9.21 6.24 2.18
CA ARG A 8 -7.74 6.20 2.13
C ARG A 8 -7.09 6.47 3.48
N TYR A 9 -7.62 7.40 4.28
CA TYR A 9 -7.13 7.64 5.64
C TYR A 9 -7.39 6.44 6.55
N ILE A 10 -8.56 5.80 6.45
CA ILE A 10 -8.86 4.58 7.22
C ILE A 10 -7.87 3.47 6.86
N LEU A 11 -7.60 3.25 5.57
CA LEU A 11 -6.63 2.24 5.13
C LEU A 11 -5.22 2.56 5.62
N ALA A 12 -4.76 3.82 5.52
CA ALA A 12 -3.46 4.24 6.03
C ALA A 12 -3.35 4.07 7.55
N PHE A 13 -4.38 4.46 8.29
CA PHE A 13 -4.45 4.29 9.73
C PHE A 13 -4.44 2.81 10.14
N SER A 14 -5.13 1.94 9.39
CA SER A 14 -5.10 0.49 9.62
C SER A 14 -3.67 -0.08 9.52
N VAL A 15 -2.88 0.41 8.57
CA VAL A 15 -1.46 0.03 8.43
C VAL A 15 -0.63 0.55 9.61
N ILE A 16 -0.87 1.79 10.06
CA ILE A 16 -0.18 2.36 11.23
C ILE A 16 -0.48 1.56 12.50
N ILE A 17 -1.77 1.21 12.74
CA ILE A 17 -2.19 0.37 13.86
C ILE A 17 -1.39 -0.94 13.90
N ALA A 18 -1.31 -1.62 12.76
CA ALA A 18 -0.60 -2.89 12.65
C ALA A 18 0.89 -2.73 12.91
N HIS A 19 1.55 -1.77 12.25
CA HIS A 19 2.99 -1.59 12.40
C HIS A 19 3.40 -1.07 13.79
N VAL A 20 2.60 -0.22 14.45
CA VAL A 20 2.83 0.15 15.86
C VAL A 20 2.74 -1.08 16.76
N GLY A 21 1.74 -1.94 16.53
CA GLY A 21 1.59 -3.18 17.31
C GLY A 21 2.76 -4.14 17.11
N GLU A 22 3.13 -4.40 15.86
CA GLU A 22 4.15 -5.38 15.50
C GLU A 22 5.57 -4.90 15.85
N LEU A 23 5.95 -3.69 15.44
CA LEU A 23 7.33 -3.19 15.59
C LEU A 23 7.66 -2.78 17.03
N MET A 24 6.70 -2.26 17.78
CA MET A 24 6.88 -1.87 19.18
C MET A 24 6.58 -3.00 20.18
N GLY A 25 6.24 -4.20 19.70
CA GLY A 25 6.00 -5.37 20.56
C GLY A 25 4.64 -5.41 21.26
N PHE A 26 3.64 -4.66 20.80
CA PHE A 26 2.30 -4.57 21.39
C PHE A 26 1.30 -5.57 20.79
N THR A 27 1.73 -6.77 20.45
CA THR A 27 0.88 -7.78 19.79
C THR A 27 -0.33 -8.22 20.61
N ASN A 28 -0.33 -7.98 21.93
CA ASN A 28 -1.44 -8.25 22.85
C ASN A 28 -2.37 -7.05 23.09
N ALA A 29 -2.07 -5.88 22.55
CA ALA A 29 -2.92 -4.69 22.72
C ALA A 29 -4.32 -4.90 22.15
N PHE A 30 -5.35 -4.48 22.92
CA PHE A 30 -6.75 -4.68 22.54
C PHE A 30 -7.07 -4.12 21.15
N VAL A 31 -6.69 -2.85 20.87
CA VAL A 31 -6.95 -2.20 19.58
C VAL A 31 -6.24 -2.94 18.44
N PHE A 32 -5.00 -3.36 18.63
CA PHE A 32 -4.26 -4.12 17.62
C PHE A 32 -4.96 -5.44 17.26
N ARG A 33 -5.38 -6.20 18.29
CA ARG A 33 -6.01 -7.52 18.09
C ARG A 33 -7.42 -7.47 17.52
N HIS A 34 -8.18 -6.41 17.83
CA HIS A 34 -9.60 -6.32 17.46
C HIS A 34 -9.86 -5.30 16.34
N TRP A 35 -8.80 -4.69 15.77
CA TRP A 35 -8.97 -3.82 14.62
C TRP A 35 -9.49 -4.61 13.42
N PRO A 36 -10.64 -4.21 12.80
CA PRO A 36 -11.32 -5.04 11.82
C PRO A 36 -10.61 -5.13 10.46
N ILE A 37 -9.64 -4.24 10.19
CA ILE A 37 -8.96 -4.17 8.90
C ILE A 37 -7.46 -4.47 9.11
N PRO A 38 -7.01 -5.72 8.92
CA PRO A 38 -5.59 -6.05 9.01
C PRO A 38 -4.77 -5.33 7.93
N SER A 39 -3.46 -5.12 8.17
CA SER A 39 -2.59 -4.34 7.30
C SER A 39 -2.57 -4.84 5.84
N TYR A 40 -2.56 -6.15 5.63
CA TYR A 40 -2.57 -6.75 4.30
C TYR A 40 -3.89 -6.48 3.55
N ALA A 41 -5.04 -6.46 4.25
CA ALA A 41 -6.33 -6.09 3.68
C ALA A 41 -6.38 -4.60 3.35
N ALA A 42 -5.81 -3.75 4.19
CA ALA A 42 -5.69 -2.32 3.94
C ALA A 42 -4.84 -2.04 2.68
N VAL A 43 -3.70 -2.71 2.53
CA VAL A 43 -2.86 -2.63 1.31
C VAL A 43 -3.62 -3.13 0.09
N GLY A 44 -4.34 -4.26 0.21
CA GLY A 44 -5.22 -4.76 -0.85
C GLY A 44 -6.30 -3.76 -1.27
N GLY A 45 -6.91 -3.07 -0.29
CA GLY A 45 -7.85 -1.97 -0.53
C GLY A 45 -7.22 -0.80 -1.30
N PHE A 46 -5.97 -0.42 -0.97
CA PHE A 46 -5.24 0.59 -1.74
C PHE A 46 -4.99 0.14 -3.19
N PHE A 47 -4.59 -1.10 -3.41
CA PHE A 47 -4.40 -1.62 -4.78
C PHE A 47 -5.72 -1.67 -5.56
N ALA A 48 -6.83 -2.06 -4.94
CA ALA A 48 -8.14 -2.04 -5.57
C ALA A 48 -8.60 -0.63 -5.95
N LEU A 49 -8.44 0.35 -5.04
CA LEU A 49 -8.71 1.77 -5.33
C LEU A 49 -7.80 2.29 -6.44
N SER A 50 -6.52 1.93 -6.42
CA SER A 50 -5.58 2.30 -7.48
C SER A 50 -6.01 1.72 -8.82
N GLY A 51 -6.37 0.44 -8.89
CA GLY A 51 -6.88 -0.19 -10.12
C GLY A 51 -8.09 0.54 -10.69
N TYR A 52 -9.08 0.83 -9.84
CA TYR A 52 -10.28 1.57 -10.24
C TYR A 52 -9.98 2.97 -10.77
N LEU A 53 -9.21 3.76 -10.02
CA LEU A 53 -8.97 5.17 -10.34
C LEU A 53 -7.99 5.35 -11.51
N VAL A 54 -6.95 4.52 -11.55
CA VAL A 54 -5.89 4.62 -12.55
C VAL A 54 -6.37 4.15 -13.91
N PHE A 55 -7.14 3.06 -13.95
CA PHE A 55 -7.77 2.61 -15.19
C PHE A 55 -8.72 3.68 -15.73
N GLY A 56 -9.62 4.25 -14.90
CA GLY A 56 -10.50 5.33 -15.34
C GLY A 56 -9.76 6.61 -15.78
N SER A 57 -8.60 6.89 -15.19
CA SER A 57 -7.74 8.00 -15.64
C SER A 57 -7.12 7.74 -17.02
N TYR A 58 -6.71 6.49 -17.29
CA TYR A 58 -6.17 6.09 -18.60
C TYR A 58 -7.23 6.05 -19.67
N GLU A 59 -8.42 5.52 -19.36
CA GLU A 59 -9.54 5.46 -20.32
C GLU A 59 -9.99 6.85 -20.80
N ARG A 60 -9.99 7.85 -19.91
CA ARG A 60 -10.32 9.25 -20.29
C ARG A 60 -9.25 9.94 -21.15
N ASN A 61 -7.99 9.59 -20.98
CA ASN A 61 -6.88 10.11 -21.78
C ASN A 61 -5.85 8.98 -21.99
N PRO A 62 -6.01 8.19 -23.10
CA PRO A 62 -5.18 7.02 -23.37
C PRO A 62 -3.81 7.33 -23.98
N VAL A 63 -3.30 8.54 -23.80
CA VAL A 63 -1.95 8.92 -24.22
C VAL A 63 -0.95 8.41 -23.20
N LEU A 64 -0.12 7.45 -23.62
CA LEU A 64 0.80 6.73 -22.74
C LEU A 64 1.75 7.66 -21.97
N ILE A 65 2.38 8.62 -22.67
CA ILE A 65 3.34 9.53 -22.04
C ILE A 65 2.69 10.42 -20.98
N ASP A 66 1.50 10.92 -21.23
CA ASP A 66 0.75 11.74 -20.27
C ASP A 66 0.32 10.92 -19.06
N TYR A 67 -0.10 9.69 -19.32
CA TYR A 67 -0.43 8.75 -18.25
C TYR A 67 0.77 8.49 -17.33
N LEU A 68 1.91 8.12 -17.91
CA LEU A 68 3.14 7.85 -17.14
C LEU A 68 3.60 9.09 -16.38
N ARG A 69 3.56 10.27 -17.01
CA ARG A 69 3.90 11.55 -16.37
C ARG A 69 3.00 11.85 -15.16
N ARG A 70 1.67 11.66 -15.30
CA ARG A 70 0.74 11.83 -14.16
C ARG A 70 1.03 10.88 -13.00
N ARG A 71 1.41 9.62 -13.29
CA ARG A 71 1.76 8.63 -12.23
C ARG A 71 3.09 8.96 -11.60
N ALA A 72 4.11 9.26 -12.40
CA ALA A 72 5.42 9.66 -11.91
C ALA A 72 5.36 10.89 -10.99
N ARG A 73 4.67 11.96 -11.42
CA ARG A 73 4.48 13.18 -10.62
C ARG A 73 3.78 12.93 -9.29
N ARG A 74 2.90 11.93 -9.21
CA ARG A 74 2.21 11.57 -7.99
C ARG A 74 3.08 10.76 -7.02
N ILE A 75 3.87 9.80 -7.55
CA ILE A 75 4.60 8.83 -6.72
C ILE A 75 5.99 9.34 -6.37
N LEU A 76 6.75 9.77 -7.39
CA LEU A 76 8.20 9.99 -7.23
C LEU A 76 8.55 11.10 -6.22
N PRO A 77 7.91 12.30 -6.24
CA PRO A 77 8.37 13.38 -5.39
C PRO A 77 8.30 13.05 -3.89
N PRO A 78 7.16 12.64 -3.30
CA PRO A 78 7.12 12.31 -1.88
C PRO A 78 7.94 11.05 -1.56
N TYR A 79 8.05 10.08 -2.48
CA TYR A 79 8.88 8.90 -2.32
C TYR A 79 10.36 9.26 -2.19
N VAL A 80 10.90 10.07 -3.12
CA VAL A 80 12.29 10.55 -3.10
C VAL A 80 12.56 11.35 -1.83
N ILE A 81 11.65 12.25 -1.46
CA ILE A 81 11.79 13.04 -0.23
C ILE A 81 11.91 12.13 0.99
N VAL A 82 11.04 11.13 1.15
CA VAL A 82 11.08 10.23 2.31
C VAL A 82 12.37 9.39 2.34
N VAL A 83 12.82 8.87 1.20
CA VAL A 83 14.07 8.11 1.11
C VAL A 83 15.27 9.00 1.48
N MET A 84 15.36 10.20 0.90
CA MET A 84 16.48 11.11 1.16
C MET A 84 16.43 11.71 2.57
N LEU A 85 15.25 12.05 3.08
CA LEU A 85 15.07 12.49 4.45
C LEU A 85 15.53 11.44 5.46
N SER A 86 15.20 10.16 5.20
CA SER A 86 15.69 9.05 6.01
C SER A 86 17.21 8.89 5.88
N ALA A 87 17.76 8.88 4.64
CA ALA A 87 19.18 8.68 4.40
C ALA A 87 20.07 9.80 5.02
N ILE A 88 19.56 11.03 5.04
CA ILE A 88 20.30 12.16 5.60
C ILE A 88 19.97 12.35 7.09
N GLY A 89 18.68 12.36 7.46
CA GLY A 89 18.26 12.71 8.81
C GLY A 89 18.66 11.67 9.85
N LEU A 90 18.71 10.38 9.50
CA LEU A 90 19.10 9.33 10.43
C LEU A 90 20.61 9.27 10.71
N SER A 91 21.43 10.06 10.02
CA SER A 91 22.85 10.24 10.38
C SER A 91 23.02 10.79 11.80
N ALA A 92 22.03 11.54 12.29
CA ALA A 92 22.04 12.12 13.64
C ALA A 92 21.95 11.08 14.77
N ILE A 93 21.49 9.88 14.48
CA ILE A 93 21.35 8.78 15.45
C ILE A 93 22.18 7.56 15.09
N SER A 94 23.01 7.64 14.04
CA SER A 94 23.93 6.57 13.67
C SER A 94 25.01 6.38 14.75
N SER A 95 25.45 5.14 14.99
CA SER A 95 26.59 4.82 15.84
C SER A 95 27.94 5.23 15.20
N LEU A 96 27.95 5.60 13.91
CA LEU A 96 29.14 6.03 13.17
C LEU A 96 29.35 7.53 13.23
N SER A 97 30.59 7.99 12.98
CA SER A 97 30.87 9.40 12.72
C SER A 97 30.16 9.86 11.43
N LEU A 98 29.86 11.16 11.30
CA LEU A 98 29.23 11.69 10.07
C LEU A 98 30.07 11.37 8.81
N ILE A 99 31.40 11.43 8.92
CA ILE A 99 32.29 11.12 7.79
C ILE A 99 32.16 9.67 7.41
N ASP A 100 32.28 8.74 8.37
CA ASP A 100 32.20 7.30 8.11
C ASP A 100 30.81 6.92 7.60
N TYR A 101 29.75 7.54 8.13
CA TYR A 101 28.37 7.32 7.70
C TYR A 101 28.19 7.64 6.21
N PHE A 102 28.52 8.86 5.76
CA PHE A 102 28.29 9.30 4.38
C PHE A 102 29.32 8.74 3.37
N THR A 103 30.49 8.32 3.83
CA THR A 103 31.48 7.63 2.97
C THR A 103 31.29 6.13 2.89
N SER A 104 30.43 5.56 3.75
CA SER A 104 30.14 4.13 3.75
C SER A 104 29.53 3.66 2.43
N SER A 105 29.98 2.52 1.93
CA SER A 105 29.37 1.86 0.77
C SER A 105 27.92 1.43 1.04
N GLU A 106 27.55 1.17 2.29
CA GLU A 106 26.20 0.78 2.70
C GLU A 106 25.22 1.95 2.54
N TRP A 107 25.65 3.20 2.87
CA TRP A 107 24.84 4.38 2.64
C TRP A 107 24.52 4.57 1.15
N TRP A 108 25.53 4.45 0.29
CA TRP A 108 25.31 4.55 -1.17
C TRP A 108 24.45 3.43 -1.72
N ARG A 109 24.62 2.21 -1.24
CA ARG A 109 23.77 1.07 -1.60
C ARG A 109 22.32 1.31 -1.17
N TYR A 110 22.09 1.84 0.05
CA TYR A 110 20.76 2.19 0.52
C TYR A 110 20.10 3.23 -0.41
N VAL A 111 20.78 4.34 -0.71
CA VAL A 111 20.25 5.41 -1.56
C VAL A 111 19.91 4.88 -2.95
N VAL A 112 20.86 4.21 -3.61
CA VAL A 112 20.67 3.70 -4.98
C VAL A 112 19.55 2.65 -5.02
N ALA A 113 19.57 1.67 -4.12
CA ALA A 113 18.57 0.61 -4.09
C ALA A 113 17.17 1.15 -3.82
N ASN A 114 17.02 2.04 -2.83
CA ASN A 114 15.71 2.58 -2.50
C ASN A 114 15.19 3.53 -3.60
N LEU A 115 15.99 4.42 -4.15
CA LEU A 115 15.57 5.29 -5.27
C LEU A 115 15.22 4.49 -6.53
N SER A 116 15.77 3.28 -6.69
CA SER A 116 15.46 2.36 -7.79
C SER A 116 14.29 1.40 -7.47
N PHE A 117 13.55 1.60 -6.38
CA PHE A 117 12.48 0.70 -5.88
C PHE A 117 12.96 -0.72 -5.55
N LEU A 118 14.24 -0.91 -5.30
CA LEU A 118 14.88 -2.18 -4.93
C LEU A 118 15.23 -2.20 -3.43
N ASN A 119 14.40 -1.61 -2.59
CA ASN A 119 14.59 -1.46 -1.14
C ASN A 119 14.95 -2.76 -0.41
N PHE A 120 14.51 -3.91 -0.92
CA PHE A 120 14.83 -5.23 -0.35
C PHE A 120 16.30 -5.62 -0.47
N LEU A 121 17.08 -4.97 -1.34
CA LEU A 121 18.53 -5.21 -1.49
C LEU A 121 19.36 -4.46 -0.46
N ALA A 122 18.86 -3.33 0.05
CA ALA A 122 19.54 -2.51 1.06
C ALA A 122 18.48 -1.80 1.93
N PRO A 123 17.83 -2.51 2.86
CA PRO A 123 16.76 -1.94 3.68
C PRO A 123 17.25 -1.07 4.83
N SER A 124 18.53 -1.20 5.23
CA SER A 124 19.11 -0.59 6.43
C SER A 124 20.16 0.44 6.07
N LEU A 125 20.41 1.39 6.99
CA LEU A 125 21.49 2.38 6.93
C LEU A 125 22.60 2.00 7.91
N PRO A 126 23.86 2.38 7.67
CA PRO A 126 24.98 1.99 8.52
C PRO A 126 24.84 2.61 9.92
N GLY A 127 25.00 1.80 10.96
CA GLY A 127 24.92 2.22 12.36
C GLY A 127 23.54 2.69 12.84
N VAL A 128 22.46 2.41 12.08
CA VAL A 128 21.09 2.87 12.40
C VAL A 128 20.20 1.69 12.72
N PHE A 129 19.49 1.74 13.85
CA PHE A 129 18.51 0.74 14.32
C PHE A 129 19.06 -0.70 14.51
N GLU A 130 20.37 -0.86 14.69
CA GLU A 130 21.02 -2.18 14.82
C GLU A 130 20.47 -3.03 16.00
N GLY A 131 20.01 -2.40 17.06
CA GLY A 131 19.39 -3.08 18.22
C GLY A 131 17.89 -3.31 18.15
N HIS A 132 17.23 -2.95 17.04
CA HIS A 132 15.78 -3.10 16.90
C HIS A 132 15.39 -4.49 16.38
N LEU A 133 14.16 -4.92 16.67
CA LEU A 133 13.61 -6.18 16.15
C LEU A 133 13.70 -6.24 14.61
N HIS A 134 13.55 -5.10 13.94
CA HIS A 134 13.70 -4.94 12.50
C HIS A 134 14.66 -3.77 12.23
N THR A 135 15.77 -4.05 11.56
CA THR A 135 16.79 -3.06 11.22
C THR A 135 16.44 -2.23 9.99
N ALA A 136 15.40 -2.62 9.24
CA ALA A 136 14.97 -1.88 8.07
C ALA A 136 14.52 -0.46 8.43
N VAL A 137 15.03 0.54 7.70
CA VAL A 137 14.66 1.94 7.88
C VAL A 137 13.19 2.17 7.53
N ASN A 138 12.73 1.56 6.42
CA ASN A 138 11.35 1.67 5.99
C ASN A 138 10.87 0.39 5.31
N GLY A 139 10.29 -0.50 6.12
CA GLY A 139 9.76 -1.76 5.63
C GLY A 139 8.50 -1.62 4.77
N SER A 140 7.79 -0.46 4.81
CA SER A 140 6.56 -0.28 4.02
C SER A 140 6.81 -0.06 2.52
N LEU A 141 8.04 0.28 2.12
CA LEU A 141 8.39 0.60 0.72
C LEU A 141 8.30 -0.57 -0.26
N TRP A 142 8.19 -1.81 0.21
CA TRP A 142 8.03 -2.97 -0.66
C TRP A 142 6.80 -2.88 -1.57
N THR A 143 5.74 -2.20 -1.11
CA THR A 143 4.50 -2.01 -1.87
C THR A 143 4.67 -1.02 -3.02
N MET A 144 5.60 -0.08 -2.91
CA MET A 144 5.81 0.97 -3.92
C MET A 144 6.32 0.42 -5.25
N LYS A 145 7.26 -0.54 -5.18
CA LYS A 145 7.70 -1.30 -6.36
C LYS A 145 6.52 -1.97 -7.06
N ILE A 146 5.64 -2.60 -6.27
CA ILE A 146 4.46 -3.28 -6.78
C ILE A 146 3.49 -2.28 -7.40
N GLU A 147 3.24 -1.13 -6.76
CA GLU A 147 2.34 -0.10 -7.26
C GLU A 147 2.80 0.44 -8.63
N VAL A 148 4.09 0.73 -8.77
CA VAL A 148 4.66 1.16 -10.06
C VAL A 148 4.48 0.08 -11.14
N MET A 149 4.77 -1.18 -10.82
CA MET A 149 4.57 -2.30 -11.74
C MET A 149 3.09 -2.46 -12.12
N LEU A 150 2.16 -2.35 -11.17
CA LEU A 150 0.72 -2.41 -11.41
C LEU A 150 0.25 -1.31 -12.36
N TYR A 151 0.78 -0.10 -12.25
CA TYR A 151 0.43 0.99 -13.16
C TYR A 151 0.85 0.70 -14.60
N LEU A 152 2.00 0.05 -14.81
CA LEU A 152 2.44 -0.35 -16.15
C LEU A 152 1.54 -1.41 -16.78
N THR A 153 0.80 -2.19 -15.98
CA THR A 153 -0.12 -3.20 -16.54
C THR A 153 -1.36 -2.60 -17.21
N ILE A 154 -1.75 -1.37 -16.89
CA ILE A 154 -2.96 -0.75 -17.46
C ILE A 154 -2.84 -0.55 -18.98
N PRO A 155 -1.84 0.18 -19.52
CA PRO A 155 -1.71 0.34 -20.96
C PRO A 155 -1.50 -1.01 -21.68
N ILE A 156 -0.78 -1.95 -21.06
CA ILE A 156 -0.59 -3.29 -21.61
C ILE A 156 -1.92 -4.04 -21.72
N SER A 157 -2.74 -4.03 -20.65
CA SER A 157 -4.03 -4.72 -20.64
C SER A 157 -5.02 -4.10 -21.64
N VAL A 158 -5.04 -2.77 -21.77
CA VAL A 158 -5.88 -2.10 -22.77
C VAL A 158 -5.44 -2.45 -24.20
N TRP A 159 -4.13 -2.45 -24.45
CA TRP A 159 -3.58 -2.87 -25.75
C TRP A 159 -3.95 -4.32 -26.06
N LEU A 160 -3.82 -5.24 -25.11
CA LEU A 160 -4.23 -6.64 -25.26
C LEU A 160 -5.73 -6.77 -25.51
N CYS A 161 -6.57 -6.04 -24.78
CA CYS A 161 -8.02 -6.04 -25.01
C CYS A 161 -8.37 -5.63 -26.43
N THR A 162 -7.71 -4.60 -26.96
CA THR A 162 -7.92 -4.13 -28.33
C THR A 162 -7.48 -5.18 -29.35
N ARG A 163 -6.30 -5.78 -29.16
CA ARG A 163 -5.77 -6.83 -30.07
C ARG A 163 -6.61 -8.11 -30.06
N LEU A 164 -7.05 -8.55 -28.88
CA LEU A 164 -7.84 -9.77 -28.71
C LEU A 164 -9.34 -9.54 -28.86
N ARG A 165 -9.77 -8.31 -29.14
CA ARG A 165 -11.19 -7.89 -29.23
C ARG A 165 -12.01 -8.37 -28.03
N CYS A 166 -11.42 -8.33 -26.82
CA CYS A 166 -12.09 -8.76 -25.60
C CYS A 166 -12.51 -7.57 -24.74
N LYS A 167 -13.55 -7.77 -23.93
CA LYS A 167 -14.00 -6.75 -22.96
C LYS A 167 -13.02 -6.65 -21.80
N THR A 168 -12.80 -5.44 -21.27
CA THR A 168 -11.99 -5.19 -20.07
C THR A 168 -12.40 -6.08 -18.89
N SER A 169 -13.71 -6.29 -18.68
CA SER A 169 -14.21 -7.16 -17.61
C SER A 169 -13.75 -8.61 -17.76
N ARG A 170 -13.70 -9.15 -18.98
CA ARG A 170 -13.20 -10.50 -19.26
C ARG A 170 -11.69 -10.58 -19.02
N MET A 171 -10.93 -9.60 -19.49
CA MET A 171 -9.48 -9.53 -19.25
C MET A 171 -9.17 -9.47 -17.76
N SER A 172 -9.87 -8.62 -17.00
CA SER A 172 -9.70 -8.52 -15.56
C SER A 172 -9.98 -9.84 -14.85
N LEU A 173 -11.01 -10.58 -15.28
CA LEU A 173 -11.31 -11.91 -14.73
C LEU A 173 -10.20 -12.92 -15.02
N ILE A 174 -9.66 -12.93 -16.24
CA ILE A 174 -8.54 -13.81 -16.61
C ILE A 174 -7.32 -13.51 -15.73
N ILE A 175 -6.95 -12.22 -15.60
CA ILE A 175 -5.81 -11.81 -14.78
C ILE A 175 -6.05 -12.16 -13.30
N TYR A 176 -7.28 -12.00 -12.81
CA TYR A 176 -7.66 -12.42 -11.47
C TYR A 176 -7.41 -13.91 -11.24
N VAL A 177 -7.93 -14.76 -12.13
CA VAL A 177 -7.77 -16.24 -12.05
C VAL A 177 -6.29 -16.63 -12.08
N LEU A 178 -5.49 -16.03 -12.98
CA LEU A 178 -4.04 -16.26 -13.04
C LEU A 178 -3.33 -15.82 -11.76
N SER A 179 -3.70 -14.67 -11.20
CA SER A 179 -3.16 -14.17 -9.94
C SER A 179 -3.49 -15.09 -8.76
N VAL A 180 -4.73 -15.56 -8.67
CA VAL A 180 -5.16 -16.53 -7.64
C VAL A 180 -4.41 -17.86 -7.81
N GLY A 181 -4.28 -18.37 -9.03
CA GLY A 181 -3.51 -19.57 -9.34
C GLY A 181 -2.04 -19.44 -8.91
N TYR A 182 -1.42 -18.29 -9.17
CA TYR A 182 -0.07 -17.97 -8.69
C TYR A 182 0.01 -17.99 -7.15
N ARG A 183 -0.92 -17.36 -6.45
CA ARG A 183 -0.97 -17.35 -4.97
C ARG A 183 -1.15 -18.77 -4.41
N LEU A 184 -2.03 -19.56 -5.00
CA LEU A 184 -2.24 -20.96 -4.60
C LEU A 184 -0.98 -21.79 -4.78
N LEU A 185 -0.29 -21.66 -5.93
CA LEU A 185 0.95 -22.37 -6.22
C LEU A 185 2.03 -22.05 -5.17
N PHE A 186 2.30 -20.77 -4.92
CA PHE A 186 3.35 -20.37 -3.99
C PHE A 186 2.99 -20.65 -2.53
N THR A 187 1.72 -20.58 -2.14
CA THR A 187 1.27 -21.04 -0.82
C THR A 187 1.42 -22.54 -0.67
N TRP A 188 1.11 -23.32 -1.70
CA TRP A 188 1.32 -24.77 -1.70
C TRP A 188 2.82 -25.12 -1.57
N LEU A 189 3.70 -24.43 -2.31
CA LEU A 189 5.15 -24.60 -2.20
C LEU A 189 5.64 -24.28 -0.78
N TYR A 190 5.16 -23.19 -0.18
CA TYR A 190 5.47 -22.83 1.21
C TYR A 190 5.07 -23.95 2.19
N ILE A 191 3.84 -24.44 2.09
CA ILE A 191 3.36 -25.52 2.97
C ILE A 191 4.19 -26.80 2.78
N ARG A 192 4.63 -27.11 1.56
CA ARG A 192 5.41 -28.31 1.25
C ARG A 192 6.87 -28.24 1.68
N THR A 193 7.49 -27.07 1.59
CA THR A 193 8.94 -26.92 1.77
C THR A 193 9.34 -26.19 3.06
N GLY A 194 8.41 -25.45 3.69
CA GLY A 194 8.68 -24.57 4.83
C GLY A 194 9.52 -23.35 4.49
N GLN A 195 9.85 -23.10 3.20
CA GLN A 195 10.70 -21.99 2.80
C GLN A 195 9.92 -20.68 2.73
N GLU A 196 10.28 -19.71 3.57
CA GLU A 196 9.65 -18.37 3.68
C GLU A 196 9.64 -17.59 2.35
N ILE A 197 10.60 -17.86 1.46
CA ILE A 197 10.65 -17.18 0.15
C ILE A 197 9.36 -17.37 -0.65
N TYR A 198 8.72 -18.54 -0.56
CA TYR A 198 7.47 -18.80 -1.26
C TYR A 198 6.29 -18.00 -0.67
N ALA A 199 6.25 -17.84 0.66
CA ALA A 199 5.27 -16.97 1.31
C ALA A 199 5.47 -15.50 0.90
N ILE A 200 6.71 -15.04 0.79
CA ILE A 200 7.04 -13.70 0.29
C ILE A 200 6.62 -13.54 -1.17
N LEU A 201 6.96 -14.49 -2.04
CA LEU A 201 6.64 -14.45 -3.47
C LEU A 201 5.13 -14.41 -3.71
N SER A 202 4.33 -15.17 -2.94
CA SER A 202 2.87 -15.18 -3.07
C SER A 202 2.24 -13.79 -2.91
N ARG A 203 2.91 -12.88 -2.18
CA ARG A 203 2.47 -11.50 -1.88
C ARG A 203 3.10 -10.45 -2.80
N GLN A 204 3.98 -10.85 -3.74
CA GLN A 204 4.60 -9.91 -4.67
C GLN A 204 3.65 -9.55 -5.83
N PHE A 205 4.16 -8.84 -6.82
CA PHE A 205 3.43 -8.25 -7.94
C PHE A 205 2.34 -9.15 -8.53
N PHE A 206 2.66 -10.38 -8.92
CA PHE A 206 1.68 -11.30 -9.53
C PHE A 206 0.54 -11.66 -8.56
N GLY A 207 0.82 -11.76 -7.26
CA GLY A 207 -0.20 -12.00 -6.25
C GLY A 207 -1.11 -10.80 -5.98
N GLN A 208 -0.63 -9.58 -6.22
CA GLN A 208 -1.40 -8.34 -6.00
C GLN A 208 -2.25 -7.93 -7.21
N LEU A 209 -2.01 -8.54 -8.38
CA LEU A 209 -2.85 -8.32 -9.56
C LEU A 209 -4.33 -8.63 -9.28
N ALA A 210 -4.64 -9.60 -8.40
CA ALA A 210 -6.01 -9.95 -8.04
C ALA A 210 -6.77 -8.75 -7.43
N PHE A 211 -6.18 -8.02 -6.49
CA PHE A 211 -6.78 -6.83 -5.91
C PHE A 211 -6.91 -5.70 -6.93
N PHE A 212 -5.84 -5.41 -7.64
CA PHE A 212 -5.78 -4.30 -8.58
C PHE A 212 -6.78 -4.49 -9.74
N PHE A 213 -6.79 -5.69 -10.36
CA PHE A 213 -7.70 -5.97 -11.48
C PHE A 213 -9.15 -6.21 -11.05
N THR A 214 -9.41 -6.53 -9.78
CA THR A 214 -10.78 -6.42 -9.25
C THR A 214 -11.23 -4.96 -9.23
N GLY A 215 -10.36 -4.01 -8.90
CA GLY A 215 -10.64 -2.58 -9.02
C GLY A 215 -10.94 -2.15 -10.46
N VAL A 216 -10.14 -2.61 -11.44
CA VAL A 216 -10.37 -2.38 -12.87
C VAL A 216 -11.71 -2.98 -13.32
N TRP A 217 -12.02 -4.20 -12.89
CA TRP A 217 -13.28 -4.87 -13.18
C TRP A 217 -14.50 -4.09 -12.64
N LEU A 218 -14.40 -3.58 -11.42
CA LEU A 218 -15.44 -2.77 -10.79
C LEU A 218 -15.66 -1.43 -11.52
N TYR A 219 -14.60 -0.84 -12.07
CA TYR A 219 -14.73 0.33 -12.93
C TYR A 219 -15.49 -0.03 -14.23
N ALA A 220 -15.07 -1.08 -14.93
CA ALA A 220 -15.69 -1.54 -16.17
C ALA A 220 -17.15 -2.01 -15.98
N SER A 221 -17.52 -2.42 -14.77
CA SER A 221 -18.85 -2.92 -14.40
C SER A 221 -19.60 -1.96 -13.46
N TYR A 222 -19.22 -0.68 -13.46
CA TYR A 222 -19.70 0.30 -12.46
C TYR A 222 -21.21 0.41 -12.37
N GLN A 223 -21.93 0.42 -13.50
CA GLN A 223 -23.39 0.53 -13.52
C GLN A 223 -24.05 -0.66 -12.82
N THR A 224 -23.58 -1.89 -13.10
CA THR A 224 -24.07 -3.11 -12.44
C THR A 224 -23.74 -3.09 -10.95
N PHE A 225 -22.52 -2.69 -10.59
CA PHE A 225 -22.13 -2.54 -9.18
C PHE A 225 -23.03 -1.54 -8.47
N GLN A 226 -23.31 -0.38 -9.03
CA GLN A 226 -24.17 0.65 -8.43
C GLN A 226 -25.60 0.15 -8.23
N ARG A 227 -26.14 -0.60 -9.19
CA ARG A 227 -27.49 -1.17 -9.10
C ARG A 227 -27.65 -2.14 -7.94
N TYR A 228 -26.65 -2.99 -7.70
CA TYR A 228 -26.72 -4.05 -6.69
C TYR A 228 -25.80 -3.83 -5.50
N ARG A 229 -25.25 -2.63 -5.33
CA ARG A 229 -24.17 -2.34 -4.37
C ARG A 229 -24.46 -2.77 -2.94
N HIS A 230 -25.70 -2.62 -2.46
CA HIS A 230 -26.07 -2.98 -1.09
C HIS A 230 -26.10 -4.50 -0.89
N SER A 231 -26.70 -5.24 -1.83
CA SER A 231 -26.70 -6.71 -1.79
C SER A 231 -25.30 -7.28 -1.93
N ILE A 232 -24.50 -6.74 -2.85
CA ILE A 232 -23.10 -7.12 -3.05
C ILE A 232 -22.29 -6.87 -1.78
N ALA A 233 -22.45 -5.70 -1.14
CA ALA A 233 -21.75 -5.36 0.09
C ALA A 233 -22.16 -6.24 1.26
N LEU A 234 -23.47 -6.60 1.37
CA LEU A 234 -23.94 -7.52 2.40
C LEU A 234 -23.31 -8.90 2.26
N VAL A 235 -23.29 -9.45 1.04
CA VAL A 235 -22.63 -10.74 0.76
C VAL A 235 -21.13 -10.66 1.04
N ALA A 236 -20.46 -9.59 0.59
CA ALA A 236 -19.04 -9.39 0.84
C ALA A 236 -18.73 -9.26 2.35
N LEU A 237 -19.57 -8.56 3.10
CA LEU A 237 -19.45 -8.44 4.55
C LEU A 237 -19.65 -9.78 5.24
N ALA A 238 -20.65 -10.56 4.85
CA ALA A 238 -20.87 -11.90 5.37
C ALA A 238 -19.65 -12.80 5.10
N LEU A 239 -19.12 -12.83 3.86
CA LEU A 239 -17.91 -13.57 3.52
C LEU A 239 -16.69 -13.11 4.34
N PHE A 240 -16.58 -11.82 4.62
CA PHE A 240 -15.51 -11.27 5.46
C PHE A 240 -15.64 -11.74 6.91
N LEU A 241 -16.83 -11.65 7.51
CA LEU A 241 -17.08 -12.05 8.89
C LEU A 241 -16.92 -13.56 9.11
N PHE A 242 -17.27 -14.37 8.12
CA PHE A 242 -17.11 -15.82 8.18
C PHE A 242 -15.79 -16.31 7.55
N SER A 243 -14.85 -15.41 7.27
CA SER A 243 -13.58 -15.71 6.57
C SER A 243 -12.79 -16.86 7.19
N ALA A 244 -12.77 -16.96 8.53
CA ALA A 244 -12.06 -18.02 9.25
C ALA A 244 -12.59 -19.44 8.97
N HIS A 245 -13.84 -19.57 8.50
CA HIS A 245 -14.49 -20.84 8.20
C HIS A 245 -14.42 -21.23 6.72
N ILE A 246 -13.91 -20.34 5.85
CA ILE A 246 -13.84 -20.56 4.41
C ILE A 246 -12.42 -20.99 4.03
N PRO A 247 -12.23 -22.24 3.53
CA PRO A 247 -10.91 -22.68 3.10
C PRO A 247 -10.34 -21.77 2.01
N TYR A 248 -9.05 -21.49 2.13
CA TYR A 248 -8.32 -20.62 1.18
C TYR A 248 -8.91 -19.20 0.99
N TYR A 249 -9.72 -18.71 1.95
CA TYR A 249 -10.35 -17.39 1.88
C TYR A 249 -9.37 -16.29 1.52
N THR A 250 -8.26 -16.19 2.24
CA THR A 250 -7.23 -15.14 2.05
C THR A 250 -6.60 -15.16 0.66
N ILE A 251 -6.66 -16.28 -0.05
CA ILE A 251 -6.08 -16.43 -1.38
C ILE A 251 -7.11 -16.17 -2.46
N VAL A 252 -8.28 -16.79 -2.33
CA VAL A 252 -9.29 -16.84 -3.41
C VAL A 252 -10.33 -15.72 -3.27
N PHE A 253 -10.90 -15.50 -2.10
CA PHE A 253 -12.05 -14.60 -1.94
C PHE A 253 -11.67 -13.20 -1.45
N GLU A 254 -10.65 -13.09 -0.63
CA GLU A 254 -10.26 -11.82 -0.01
C GLU A 254 -10.00 -10.69 -1.03
N PRO A 255 -9.30 -10.92 -2.17
CA PRO A 255 -9.08 -9.84 -3.13
C PRO A 255 -10.39 -9.24 -3.65
N VAL A 256 -11.40 -10.06 -3.93
CA VAL A 256 -12.72 -9.57 -4.36
C VAL A 256 -13.47 -8.93 -3.21
N VAL A 257 -13.52 -9.58 -2.05
CA VAL A 257 -14.27 -9.11 -0.87
C VAL A 257 -13.75 -7.75 -0.41
N ILE A 258 -12.44 -7.61 -0.21
CA ILE A 258 -11.83 -6.34 0.21
C ILE A 258 -12.04 -5.25 -0.85
N SER A 259 -11.89 -5.57 -2.13
CA SER A 259 -12.14 -4.60 -3.21
C SER A 259 -13.59 -4.12 -3.22
N LEU A 260 -14.56 -5.02 -3.08
CA LEU A 260 -15.99 -4.70 -3.03
C LEU A 260 -16.33 -3.82 -1.83
N LEU A 261 -15.88 -4.18 -0.63
CA LEU A 261 -16.13 -3.42 0.59
C LEU A 261 -15.48 -2.03 0.52
N THR A 262 -14.25 -1.95 0.01
CA THR A 262 -13.52 -0.68 -0.17
C THR A 262 -14.25 0.24 -1.15
N LEU A 263 -14.66 -0.26 -2.31
CA LEU A 263 -15.40 0.54 -3.31
C LEU A 263 -16.81 0.88 -2.83
N TYR A 264 -17.47 -0.02 -2.11
CA TYR A 264 -18.76 0.28 -1.48
C TYR A 264 -18.63 1.44 -0.49
N ALA A 265 -17.67 1.41 0.42
CA ALA A 265 -17.39 2.49 1.37
C ALA A 265 -17.10 3.82 0.66
N CYS A 266 -16.42 3.81 -0.49
CA CYS A 266 -16.17 5.00 -1.29
C CYS A 266 -17.43 5.60 -1.95
N THR A 267 -18.45 4.78 -2.19
CA THR A 267 -19.61 5.17 -3.01
C THR A 267 -20.90 5.32 -2.22
N VAL A 268 -21.02 4.68 -1.04
CA VAL A 268 -22.23 4.73 -0.22
C VAL A 268 -22.34 6.05 0.52
N GLY A 269 -23.46 6.75 0.35
CA GLY A 269 -23.74 7.99 1.07
C GLY A 269 -22.69 9.09 0.87
N ARG A 270 -22.56 9.95 1.89
CA ARG A 270 -21.60 11.08 1.91
C ARG A 270 -20.90 11.21 3.28
N TRP A 271 -20.73 10.08 3.99
CA TRP A 271 -20.22 10.08 5.37
C TRP A 271 -18.80 10.64 5.53
N GLY A 272 -17.97 10.53 4.50
CA GLY A 272 -16.61 11.04 4.48
C GLY A 272 -16.39 12.26 3.57
N SER A 273 -17.47 12.91 3.10
CA SER A 273 -17.39 14.03 2.16
C SER A 273 -16.79 15.30 2.75
N TRP A 274 -16.72 15.40 4.09
CA TRP A 274 -16.05 16.48 4.81
C TRP A 274 -14.53 16.40 4.75
N VAL A 275 -13.97 15.25 4.37
CA VAL A 275 -12.52 15.09 4.19
C VAL A 275 -12.12 15.64 2.81
N PRO A 276 -11.33 16.74 2.76
CA PRO A 276 -10.98 17.36 1.49
C PRO A 276 -10.15 16.44 0.60
N THR A 277 -10.48 16.38 -0.69
CA THR A 277 -9.75 15.55 -1.65
C THR A 277 -8.39 16.15 -2.02
N LYS A 278 -8.34 17.49 -2.17
CA LYS A 278 -7.11 18.21 -2.55
C LYS A 278 -6.02 18.16 -1.48
N SER A 279 -6.39 18.08 -0.21
CA SER A 279 -5.44 18.01 0.92
C SER A 279 -5.21 16.60 1.45
N ASN A 280 -5.61 15.57 0.70
CA ASN A 280 -5.38 14.19 1.13
C ASN A 280 -3.88 13.87 1.15
N VAL A 281 -3.37 13.50 2.33
CA VAL A 281 -1.96 13.15 2.60
C VAL A 281 -1.80 11.69 3.03
N SER A 282 -2.81 10.85 2.77
CA SER A 282 -2.79 9.44 3.19
C SER A 282 -1.65 8.64 2.55
N TYR A 283 -1.21 9.02 1.36
CA TYR A 283 -0.07 8.43 0.68
C TYR A 283 1.25 8.80 1.37
N GLU A 284 1.43 10.06 1.67
CA GLU A 284 2.60 10.57 2.37
C GLU A 284 2.66 10.02 3.81
N MET A 285 1.52 9.91 4.49
CA MET A 285 1.42 9.22 5.80
C MET A 285 1.88 7.77 5.69
N TYR A 286 1.44 7.06 4.66
CA TYR A 286 1.86 5.69 4.40
C TYR A 286 3.36 5.57 4.15
N LEU A 287 4.00 6.55 3.51
CA LEU A 287 5.44 6.52 3.25
C LEU A 287 6.27 6.80 4.50
N ILE A 288 5.84 7.72 5.39
CA ILE A 288 6.68 8.23 6.48
C ILE A 288 6.48 7.51 7.82
N HIS A 289 5.33 6.82 8.03
CA HIS A 289 5.01 6.27 9.35
C HIS A 289 6.04 5.25 9.87
N PHE A 290 6.58 4.41 9.00
CA PHE A 290 7.51 3.35 9.41
C PHE A 290 8.83 3.91 9.97
N PRO A 291 9.56 4.84 9.31
CA PRO A 291 10.70 5.52 9.90
C PRO A 291 10.37 6.25 11.21
N LEU A 292 9.17 6.82 11.34
CA LEU A 292 8.75 7.48 12.59
C LEU A 292 8.50 6.46 13.72
N ILE A 293 7.98 5.28 13.43
CA ILE A 293 7.89 4.19 14.40
C ILE A 293 9.29 3.77 14.85
N GLN A 294 10.23 3.57 13.92
CA GLN A 294 11.61 3.21 14.24
C GLN A 294 12.30 4.27 15.11
N LEU A 295 12.12 5.57 14.80
CA LEU A 295 12.58 6.66 15.66
C LEU A 295 11.92 6.62 17.04
N GLY A 296 10.61 6.36 17.10
CA GLY A 296 9.90 6.20 18.37
C GLY A 296 10.48 5.08 19.22
N ILE A 297 10.82 3.93 18.63
CA ILE A 297 11.50 2.82 19.33
C ILE A 297 12.87 3.27 19.82
N HIS A 298 13.65 3.93 18.98
CA HIS A 298 15.00 4.43 19.34
C HIS A 298 14.97 5.35 20.55
N PHE A 299 13.98 6.24 20.65
CA PHE A 299 13.81 7.17 21.75
C PHE A 299 12.98 6.62 22.93
N GLY A 300 12.71 5.31 22.98
CA GLY A 300 12.03 4.67 24.12
C GLY A 300 10.53 4.93 24.21
N LEU A 301 9.89 5.38 23.13
CA LEU A 301 8.45 5.65 23.07
C LEU A 301 7.59 4.45 23.54
N PRO A 302 7.97 3.15 23.31
CA PRO A 302 7.20 2.00 23.77
C PRO A 302 6.92 1.96 25.27
N ALA A 303 7.75 2.62 26.10
CA ALA A 303 7.52 2.71 27.55
C ALA A 303 6.19 3.40 27.92
N LEU A 304 5.62 4.22 27.01
CA LEU A 304 4.33 4.90 27.25
C LEU A 304 3.11 3.98 27.03
N GLY A 305 3.30 2.78 26.47
CA GLY A 305 2.22 1.87 26.13
C GLY A 305 1.59 2.13 24.74
N TYR A 306 0.73 1.20 24.31
CA TYR A 306 0.23 1.15 22.93
C TYR A 306 -0.53 2.40 22.46
N LEU A 307 -1.53 2.86 23.25
CA LEU A 307 -2.40 3.98 22.81
C LEU A 307 -1.65 5.31 22.67
N PRO A 308 -0.82 5.74 23.63
CA PRO A 308 0.02 6.92 23.44
C PRO A 308 0.94 6.80 22.23
N CYS A 309 1.59 5.64 22.02
CA CYS A 309 2.43 5.41 20.86
C CYS A 309 1.64 5.57 19.55
N LEU A 310 0.46 4.94 19.46
CA LEU A 310 -0.40 5.04 18.28
C LEU A 310 -0.81 6.49 17.98
N LEU A 311 -1.21 7.24 19.00
CA LEU A 311 -1.60 8.65 18.84
C LEU A 311 -0.43 9.52 18.39
N ILE A 312 0.73 9.39 19.03
CA ILE A 312 1.94 10.16 18.69
C ILE A 312 2.39 9.84 17.27
N ILE A 313 2.51 8.55 16.93
CA ILE A 313 2.93 8.14 15.56
C ILE A 313 1.93 8.60 14.52
N THR A 314 0.63 8.50 14.78
CA THR A 314 -0.39 8.97 13.83
C THR A 314 -0.32 10.49 13.64
N ALA A 315 -0.23 11.26 14.72
CA ALA A 315 -0.15 12.70 14.67
C ALA A 315 1.13 13.21 13.97
N THR A 316 2.29 12.63 14.32
CA THR A 316 3.57 12.96 13.69
C THR A 316 3.61 12.55 12.22
N SER A 317 3.03 11.39 11.86
CA SER A 317 2.90 10.97 10.46
C SER A 317 2.01 11.92 9.66
N ALA A 318 0.88 12.37 10.21
CA ALA A 318 0.01 13.32 9.55
C ALA A 318 0.70 14.69 9.36
N LEU A 319 1.36 15.20 10.40
CA LEU A 319 2.09 16.47 10.33
C LEU A 319 3.23 16.42 9.31
N SER A 320 4.08 15.40 9.38
CA SER A 320 5.17 15.20 8.43
C SER A 320 4.66 15.03 7.00
N ALA A 321 3.54 14.30 6.80
CA ALA A 321 2.91 14.13 5.51
C ALA A 321 2.47 15.47 4.88
N TYR A 322 1.97 16.41 5.68
CA TYR A 322 1.65 17.74 5.20
C TYR A 322 2.89 18.53 4.75
N LEU A 323 4.01 18.36 5.44
CA LEU A 323 5.27 19.05 5.12
C LEU A 323 5.93 18.50 3.85
N ILE A 324 5.81 17.20 3.59
CA ILE A 324 6.42 16.56 2.42
C ILE A 324 5.49 16.55 1.20
N LYS A 325 4.22 16.92 1.36
CA LYS A 325 3.27 16.99 0.25
C LYS A 325 3.64 18.12 -0.71
N ILE A 326 3.80 17.76 -1.99
CA ILE A 326 3.97 18.76 -3.04
C ILE A 326 2.58 19.25 -3.49
N PRO A 327 2.34 20.57 -3.50
CA PRO A 327 1.06 21.13 -3.93
C PRO A 327 0.71 20.73 -5.37
N ASP A 328 -0.57 20.38 -5.61
CA ASP A 328 -1.08 20.01 -6.94
C ASP A 328 -0.92 21.13 -8.00
N SER A 329 -0.75 22.39 -7.57
CA SER A 329 -0.51 23.54 -8.46
C SER A 329 0.80 23.44 -9.26
N VAL A 330 1.82 22.76 -8.72
CA VAL A 330 3.10 22.50 -9.42
C VAL A 330 2.92 21.41 -10.49
N THR A 331 1.86 20.61 -10.40
CA THR A 331 1.59 19.49 -11.30
C THR A 331 0.69 19.82 -12.47
N HIS A 332 0.04 21.01 -12.46
CA HIS A 332 -0.93 21.42 -13.51
C HIS A 332 -0.36 22.39 -14.57
N ASN A 333 0.81 22.99 -14.37
CA ASN A 333 1.37 24.04 -15.24
C ASN A 333 2.42 23.54 -16.25
N SER A 334 2.33 22.28 -16.70
CA SER A 334 3.22 21.83 -17.79
C SER A 334 2.57 20.72 -18.62
#